data_3e8a30989b20614adfaaa5c361126982
#
_entry.id   3e8a30989b20614adfaaa5c361126982
#
_cell.length_a   1.000
_cell.length_b   1.000
_cell.length_c   1.000
_cell.angle_alpha   90.00
_cell.angle_beta   90.00
_cell.angle_gamma   90.00
#
_symmetry.space_group_name_H-M   'P 1'
#
loop_
_entity.id
_entity.type
_entity.pdbx_description
1 polymer ?
#
loop_
_entity_poly.entity_id
_entity_poly.type
_entity_poly.pdbx_seq_one_letter_code
_entity_poly.pdbx_strand_id
1 'polypeptide(L)'
;MGKERIYCSGPLFCAEEVGGMSAIARVLEDAGFLTFLPHRDGLEAYVMQFPNASLLSTISAVRTRIDYALFSLDVYELLERCSAVVCSLNGRVPDEGMIVEAALAYAVGKPLVLFKDDARAPFGGYDNSMLTSLVQGRIVGRLSEIPAALARELSRERAPGTLSGDLEKAVSCGRRISAALERLPEHLGKKRWSDEVISRVIGEAIGEE
;
A
#
# COMPACT_ATOMS: atom_id res chain seq x y z
N MET A 1 -17.66 15.85 8.16
CA MET A 1 -16.67 15.37 7.17
C MET A 1 -16.21 14.01 7.65
N GLY A 2 -16.20 12.98 6.78
CA GLY A 2 -15.65 11.68 7.11
C GLY A 2 -14.13 11.80 7.41
N LYS A 3 -13.59 10.86 8.19
CA LYS A 3 -12.14 10.82 8.42
C LYS A 3 -11.43 10.46 7.13
N GLU A 4 -10.37 11.18 6.78
CA GLU A 4 -9.50 10.87 5.64
C GLU A 4 -8.79 9.53 5.87
N ARG A 5 -8.78 8.67 4.85
CA ARG A 5 -8.08 7.37 4.88
C ARG A 5 -6.76 7.49 4.13
N ILE A 6 -5.69 6.99 4.73
CA ILE A 6 -4.32 7.14 4.28
C ILE A 6 -3.74 5.76 3.93
N TYR A 7 -3.21 5.63 2.73
CA TYR A 7 -2.47 4.45 2.32
C TYR A 7 -1.05 4.51 2.89
N CYS A 8 -0.66 3.51 3.66
CA CYS A 8 0.68 3.42 4.27
C CYS A 8 1.51 2.39 3.50
N SER A 9 2.49 2.87 2.75
CA SER A 9 3.35 2.11 1.85
C SER A 9 4.77 1.98 2.39
N GLY A 10 5.38 0.82 2.26
CA GLY A 10 6.77 0.60 2.69
C GLY A 10 7.12 -0.87 2.87
N PRO A 11 8.37 -1.18 3.25
CA PRO A 11 8.87 -2.55 3.34
C PRO A 11 8.17 -3.36 4.42
N LEU A 12 7.97 -4.66 4.15
CA LEU A 12 7.24 -5.61 4.99
C LEU A 12 7.97 -6.95 5.16
N PHE A 13 9.27 -7.01 4.82
CA PHE A 13 10.02 -8.27 4.70
C PHE A 13 10.56 -8.81 6.02
N CYS A 14 10.58 -8.00 7.08
CA CYS A 14 11.02 -8.42 8.41
C CYS A 14 10.19 -7.76 9.52
N ALA A 15 10.35 -8.26 10.76
CA ALA A 15 9.58 -7.77 11.90
C ALA A 15 9.81 -6.28 12.21
N GLU A 16 11.03 -5.79 11.99
CA GLU A 16 11.39 -4.39 12.18
C GLU A 16 10.65 -3.49 11.18
N GLU A 17 10.56 -3.89 9.93
CA GLU A 17 9.87 -3.16 8.87
C GLU A 17 8.37 -3.12 9.11
N VAL A 18 7.75 -4.26 9.43
CA VAL A 18 6.35 -4.34 9.85
C VAL A 18 6.08 -3.48 11.08
N GLY A 19 7.02 -3.48 12.04
CA GLY A 19 6.96 -2.61 13.22
C GLY A 19 7.02 -1.13 12.86
N GLY A 20 7.90 -0.76 11.91
CA GLY A 20 8.02 0.59 11.39
C GLY A 20 6.74 1.08 10.70
N MET A 21 6.16 0.24 9.84
CA MET A 21 4.89 0.55 9.18
C MET A 21 3.73 0.68 10.18
N SER A 22 3.69 -0.17 11.20
CA SER A 22 2.72 -0.08 12.29
C SER A 22 2.89 1.19 13.12
N ALA A 23 4.12 1.70 13.30
CA ALA A 23 4.39 2.96 13.98
C ALA A 23 3.90 4.16 13.16
N ILE A 24 4.08 4.16 11.83
CA ILE A 24 3.54 5.18 10.92
C ILE A 24 2.00 5.20 11.02
N ALA A 25 1.36 4.04 10.94
CA ALA A 25 -0.09 3.97 11.06
C ALA A 25 -0.58 4.54 12.40
N ARG A 26 0.07 4.17 13.50
CA ARG A 26 -0.31 4.64 14.84
C ARG A 26 -0.28 6.16 14.96
N VAL A 27 0.80 6.83 14.51
CA VAL A 27 0.87 8.31 14.61
C VAL A 27 -0.18 9.00 13.74
N LEU A 28 -0.60 8.39 12.65
CA LEU A 28 -1.69 8.88 11.80
C LEU A 28 -3.05 8.65 12.47
N GLU A 29 -3.29 7.48 13.04
CA GLU A 29 -4.52 7.12 13.75
C GLU A 29 -4.71 7.97 15.00
N ASP A 30 -3.65 8.21 15.77
CA ASP A 30 -3.63 9.12 16.92
C ASP A 30 -3.95 10.58 16.52
N ALA A 31 -3.57 10.97 15.30
CA ALA A 31 -3.92 12.28 14.73
C ALA A 31 -5.34 12.33 14.10
N GLY A 32 -6.09 11.23 14.17
CA GLY A 32 -7.49 11.17 13.76
C GLY A 32 -7.73 10.70 12.31
N PHE A 33 -6.70 10.30 11.58
CA PHE A 33 -6.85 9.67 10.26
C PHE A 33 -7.30 8.22 10.38
N LEU A 34 -7.83 7.66 9.29
CA LEU A 34 -7.92 6.22 9.09
C LEU A 34 -6.71 5.76 8.30
N THR A 35 -6.27 4.53 8.48
CA THR A 35 -5.13 3.99 7.74
C THR A 35 -5.49 2.71 6.99
N PHE A 36 -4.81 2.47 5.87
CA PHE A 36 -4.76 1.19 5.19
C PHE A 36 -3.30 0.72 5.15
N LEU A 37 -3.05 -0.46 5.71
CA LEU A 37 -1.76 -1.15 5.66
C LEU A 37 -1.94 -2.45 4.89
N PRO A 38 -1.24 -2.69 3.78
CA PRO A 38 -1.38 -3.90 2.98
C PRO A 38 -1.28 -5.19 3.79
N HIS A 39 -0.30 -5.30 4.69
CA HIS A 39 -0.09 -6.47 5.54
C HIS A 39 -1.12 -6.66 6.67
N ARG A 40 -1.95 -5.66 6.97
CA ARG A 40 -3.01 -5.71 7.98
C ARG A 40 -4.39 -5.82 7.36
N ASP A 41 -4.62 -5.04 6.33
CA ASP A 41 -5.92 -4.74 5.76
C ASP A 41 -6.08 -5.30 4.34
N GLY A 42 -4.97 -5.64 3.67
CA GLY A 42 -4.88 -6.13 2.29
C GLY A 42 -4.60 -7.63 2.16
N LEU A 43 -4.37 -8.09 0.94
CA LEU A 43 -4.07 -9.49 0.64
C LEU A 43 -2.66 -9.91 1.07
N GLU A 44 -1.75 -8.99 1.35
CA GLU A 44 -0.43 -9.27 1.93
C GLU A 44 -0.57 -10.00 3.26
N ALA A 45 -1.62 -9.70 4.04
CA ALA A 45 -1.95 -10.42 5.27
C ALA A 45 -2.11 -11.94 5.03
N TYR A 46 -2.59 -12.33 3.85
CA TYR A 46 -2.67 -13.75 3.44
C TYR A 46 -1.29 -14.27 3.01
N VAL A 47 -0.61 -13.58 2.10
CA VAL A 47 0.66 -14.04 1.51
C VAL A 47 1.76 -14.18 2.56
N MET A 48 1.84 -13.28 3.51
CA MET A 48 2.84 -13.29 4.59
C MET A 48 2.68 -14.44 5.59
N GLN A 49 1.56 -15.19 5.56
CA GLN A 49 1.41 -16.39 6.38
C GLN A 49 2.24 -17.58 5.87
N PHE A 50 2.72 -17.52 4.62
CA PHE A 50 3.50 -18.59 4.00
C PHE A 50 4.99 -18.24 3.99
N PRO A 51 5.78 -18.69 4.99
CA PRO A 51 7.20 -18.35 5.10
C PRO A 51 8.08 -18.93 3.98
N ASN A 52 7.53 -19.86 3.19
CA ASN A 52 8.20 -20.47 2.05
C ASN A 52 7.32 -20.37 0.80
N ALA A 53 7.68 -19.48 -0.10
CA ALA A 53 7.05 -19.32 -1.42
C ALA A 53 7.05 -20.59 -2.29
N SER A 54 7.68 -21.68 -1.82
CA SER A 54 7.79 -22.94 -2.57
C SER A 54 6.44 -23.64 -2.83
N LEU A 55 5.43 -23.48 -1.97
CA LEU A 55 4.09 -24.04 -2.23
C LEU A 55 3.32 -23.23 -3.26
N LEU A 56 3.46 -21.91 -3.26
CA LEU A 56 2.84 -21.01 -4.27
C LEU A 56 3.57 -21.06 -5.61
N SER A 57 4.86 -21.42 -5.63
CA SER A 57 5.66 -21.53 -6.86
C SER A 57 5.33 -22.76 -7.71
N THR A 58 4.62 -23.74 -7.16
CA THR A 58 4.37 -25.01 -7.85
C THR A 58 3.28 -24.91 -8.91
N ILE A 59 2.44 -23.86 -8.89
CA ILE A 59 1.37 -23.66 -9.89
C ILE A 59 1.46 -22.22 -10.41
N SER A 60 2.21 -22.02 -11.49
CA SER A 60 2.45 -20.73 -12.14
C SER A 60 1.17 -19.90 -12.38
N ALA A 61 0.10 -20.54 -12.84
CA ALA A 61 -1.17 -19.86 -13.10
C ALA A 61 -1.84 -19.30 -11.84
N VAL A 62 -1.78 -20.03 -10.71
CA VAL A 62 -2.35 -19.57 -9.43
C VAL A 62 -1.55 -18.36 -8.91
N ARG A 63 -0.24 -18.41 -9.02
CA ARG A 63 0.62 -17.29 -8.61
C ARG A 63 0.29 -16.02 -9.38
N THR A 64 0.21 -16.08 -10.72
CA THR A 64 -0.12 -14.92 -11.56
C THR A 64 -1.46 -14.29 -11.16
N ARG A 65 -2.46 -15.11 -10.82
CA ARG A 65 -3.76 -14.61 -10.36
C ARG A 65 -3.66 -13.92 -8.99
N ILE A 66 -2.88 -14.47 -8.07
CA ILE A 66 -2.63 -13.86 -6.76
C ILE A 66 -1.87 -12.54 -6.92
N ASP A 67 -0.81 -12.51 -7.71
CA ASP A 67 -0.01 -11.32 -7.97
C ASP A 67 -0.87 -10.20 -8.58
N TYR A 68 -1.74 -10.54 -9.54
CA TYR A 68 -2.67 -9.58 -10.12
C TYR A 68 -3.75 -9.11 -9.14
N ALA A 69 -4.22 -9.98 -8.25
CA ALA A 69 -5.18 -9.62 -7.21
C ALA A 69 -4.59 -8.68 -6.17
N LEU A 70 -3.35 -8.93 -5.72
CA LEU A 70 -2.58 -8.06 -4.84
C LEU A 70 -2.45 -6.67 -5.47
N PHE A 71 -1.84 -6.60 -6.66
CA PHE A 71 -1.69 -5.36 -7.41
C PHE A 71 -3.01 -4.62 -7.58
N SER A 72 -4.09 -5.33 -7.95
CA SER A 72 -5.39 -4.71 -8.20
C SER A 72 -6.00 -4.11 -6.93
N LEU A 73 -5.90 -4.84 -5.81
CA LEU A 73 -6.42 -4.35 -4.52
C LEU A 73 -5.65 -3.12 -4.06
N ASP A 74 -4.32 -3.16 -4.10
CA ASP A 74 -3.48 -2.05 -3.66
C ASP A 74 -3.70 -0.80 -4.50
N VAL A 75 -3.74 -0.95 -5.81
CA VAL A 75 -4.03 0.16 -6.74
C VAL A 75 -5.42 0.74 -6.48
N TYR A 76 -6.43 -0.09 -6.25
CA TYR A 76 -7.77 0.38 -5.92
C TYR A 76 -7.80 1.14 -4.58
N GLU A 77 -7.24 0.56 -3.53
CA GLU A 77 -7.18 1.21 -2.21
C GLU A 77 -6.40 2.53 -2.26
N LEU A 78 -5.25 2.52 -2.94
CA LEU A 78 -4.41 3.69 -3.12
C LEU A 78 -5.12 4.78 -3.93
N LEU A 79 -5.73 4.44 -5.06
CA LEU A 79 -6.24 5.44 -6.01
C LEU A 79 -7.66 5.92 -5.70
N GLU A 80 -8.55 5.04 -5.20
CA GLU A 80 -9.96 5.38 -4.99
C GLU A 80 -10.37 5.49 -3.52
N ARG A 81 -9.82 4.64 -2.62
CA ARG A 81 -10.28 4.56 -1.23
C ARG A 81 -9.50 5.47 -0.28
N CYS A 82 -8.25 5.75 -0.59
CA CYS A 82 -7.39 6.58 0.24
C CYS A 82 -7.24 7.98 -0.35
N SER A 83 -7.22 9.00 0.51
CA SER A 83 -7.10 10.40 0.12
C SER A 83 -5.66 10.82 -0.12
N ALA A 84 -4.70 10.10 0.47
CA ALA A 84 -3.27 10.38 0.39
C ALA A 84 -2.44 9.12 0.62
N VAL A 85 -1.14 9.22 0.34
CA VAL A 85 -0.17 8.15 0.54
C VAL A 85 0.98 8.62 1.43
N VAL A 86 1.37 7.78 2.38
CA VAL A 86 2.59 7.96 3.18
C VAL A 86 3.51 6.79 2.89
N CYS A 87 4.70 7.06 2.37
CA CYS A 87 5.69 6.07 1.99
C CYS A 87 6.89 6.08 2.92
N SER A 88 7.29 4.91 3.43
CA SER A 88 8.53 4.71 4.19
C SER A 88 9.68 4.38 3.26
N LEU A 89 10.72 5.22 3.28
CA LEU A 89 11.99 5.00 2.56
C LEU A 89 13.03 4.26 3.42
N ASN A 90 12.65 3.80 4.60
CA ASN A 90 13.57 3.11 5.49
C ASN A 90 14.09 1.83 4.86
N GLY A 91 15.35 1.55 5.11
CA GLY A 91 16.08 0.47 4.49
C GLY A 91 17.27 0.98 3.68
N ARG A 92 18.22 0.09 3.37
CA ARG A 92 19.37 0.42 2.54
C ARG A 92 18.97 0.77 1.11
N VAL A 93 17.95 0.08 0.60
CA VAL A 93 17.31 0.32 -0.70
C VAL A 93 15.82 0.44 -0.41
N PRO A 94 15.15 1.48 -0.92
CA PRO A 94 13.71 1.58 -0.81
C PRO A 94 13.00 0.36 -1.39
N ASP A 95 11.89 0.00 -0.80
CA ASP A 95 11.04 -1.10 -1.27
C ASP A 95 10.53 -0.85 -2.70
N GLU A 96 10.62 -1.86 -3.55
CA GLU A 96 10.26 -1.75 -4.97
C GLU A 96 8.74 -1.52 -5.17
N GLY A 97 7.90 -2.18 -4.38
CA GLY A 97 6.45 -1.99 -4.39
C GLY A 97 6.07 -0.57 -3.99
N MET A 98 6.68 -0.07 -2.91
CA MET A 98 6.49 1.31 -2.45
C MET A 98 6.90 2.33 -3.52
N ILE A 99 7.96 2.08 -4.28
CA ILE A 99 8.37 2.98 -5.38
C ILE A 99 7.28 3.07 -6.45
N VAL A 100 6.69 1.94 -6.83
CA VAL A 100 5.59 1.88 -7.80
C VAL A 100 4.37 2.64 -7.27
N GLU A 101 3.99 2.43 -6.03
CA GLU A 101 2.86 3.09 -5.38
C GLU A 101 3.06 4.61 -5.26
N ALA A 102 4.27 5.06 -4.89
CA ALA A 102 4.63 6.47 -4.85
C ALA A 102 4.55 7.12 -6.24
N ALA A 103 5.02 6.43 -7.28
CA ALA A 103 4.96 6.91 -8.67
C ALA A 103 3.53 7.00 -9.18
N LEU A 104 2.68 6.00 -8.88
CA LEU A 104 1.25 6.02 -9.21
C LEU A 104 0.54 7.18 -8.50
N ALA A 105 0.77 7.36 -7.20
CA ALA A 105 0.21 8.46 -6.44
C ALA A 105 0.58 9.82 -7.05
N TYR A 106 1.86 10.00 -7.39
CA TYR A 106 2.36 11.23 -8.04
C TYR A 106 1.71 11.46 -9.40
N ALA A 107 1.65 10.42 -10.25
CA ALA A 107 1.11 10.51 -11.60
C ALA A 107 -0.36 10.95 -11.64
N VAL A 108 -1.15 10.54 -10.65
CA VAL A 108 -2.57 10.94 -10.53
C VAL A 108 -2.79 12.18 -9.67
N GLY A 109 -1.73 12.86 -9.25
CA GLY A 109 -1.82 14.07 -8.44
C GLY A 109 -2.27 13.83 -6.99
N LYS A 110 -2.15 12.59 -6.48
CA LYS A 110 -2.53 12.27 -5.09
C LYS A 110 -1.52 12.85 -4.09
N PRO A 111 -1.96 13.41 -2.94
CA PRO A 111 -1.09 13.85 -1.87
C PRO A 111 -0.12 12.74 -1.45
N LEU A 112 1.19 13.06 -1.41
CA LEU A 112 2.26 12.11 -1.14
C LEU A 112 3.20 12.66 -0.07
N VAL A 113 3.48 11.87 0.97
CA VAL A 113 4.50 12.15 1.98
C VAL A 113 5.53 11.02 1.95
N LEU A 114 6.81 11.38 1.81
CA LEU A 114 7.92 10.45 1.98
C LEU A 114 8.51 10.64 3.37
N PHE A 115 8.70 9.53 4.07
CA PHE A 115 9.28 9.47 5.41
C PHE A 115 10.56 8.66 5.40
N LYS A 116 11.61 9.16 6.09
CA LYS A 116 12.86 8.43 6.32
C LYS A 116 13.53 8.91 7.59
N ASP A 117 13.74 8.02 8.55
CA ASP A 117 14.58 8.23 9.72
C ASP A 117 15.80 7.28 9.76
N ASP A 118 15.99 6.49 8.72
CA ASP A 118 17.12 5.59 8.52
C ASP A 118 18.28 6.34 7.85
N ALA A 119 19.47 6.30 8.46
CA ALA A 119 20.68 6.93 7.93
C ALA A 119 21.26 6.21 6.71
N ARG A 120 20.85 4.98 6.42
CA ARG A 120 21.30 4.22 5.25
C ARG A 120 20.70 4.79 3.98
N ALA A 121 21.56 5.04 2.99
CA ALA A 121 21.14 5.55 1.70
C ALA A 121 22.03 4.97 0.59
N PRO A 122 21.48 4.74 -0.62
CA PRO A 122 22.19 4.06 -1.70
C PRO A 122 23.34 4.90 -2.32
N PHE A 123 23.26 6.23 -2.27
CA PHE A 123 24.16 7.13 -2.99
C PHE A 123 24.98 8.01 -2.04
N GLY A 124 25.87 7.41 -1.24
CA GLY A 124 26.78 8.19 -0.39
C GLY A 124 26.07 9.13 0.60
N GLY A 125 24.93 8.70 1.17
CA GLY A 125 24.13 9.50 2.08
C GLY A 125 22.89 10.16 1.43
N TYR A 126 22.70 9.94 0.12
CA TYR A 126 21.54 10.46 -0.63
C TYR A 126 20.67 9.34 -1.16
N ASP A 127 19.37 9.56 -1.18
CA ASP A 127 18.41 8.68 -1.84
C ASP A 127 18.33 8.98 -3.34
N ASN A 128 17.69 8.08 -4.09
CA ASN A 128 17.55 8.24 -5.53
C ASN A 128 16.74 9.51 -5.87
N SER A 129 17.31 10.40 -6.68
CA SER A 129 16.71 11.68 -7.06
C SER A 129 15.37 11.54 -7.80
N MET A 130 15.14 10.45 -8.54
CA MET A 130 13.85 10.17 -9.15
C MET A 130 12.74 10.02 -8.10
N LEU A 131 13.05 9.43 -6.95
CA LEU A 131 12.11 9.25 -5.85
C LEU A 131 11.95 10.52 -5.02
N THR A 132 13.06 11.15 -4.62
CA THR A 132 13.02 12.35 -3.76
C THR A 132 12.42 13.56 -4.47
N SER A 133 12.52 13.62 -5.80
CA SER A 133 11.92 14.70 -6.61
C SER A 133 10.40 14.64 -6.65
N LEU A 134 9.77 13.48 -6.41
CA LEU A 134 8.30 13.38 -6.31
C LEU A 134 7.73 14.35 -5.26
N VAL A 135 8.48 14.59 -4.19
CA VAL A 135 8.12 15.53 -3.11
C VAL A 135 9.03 16.77 -3.07
N GLN A 136 9.78 17.04 -4.15
CA GLN A 136 10.70 18.18 -4.25
C GLN A 136 11.73 18.20 -3.09
N GLY A 137 12.23 17.04 -2.68
CA GLY A 137 13.19 16.90 -1.59
C GLY A 137 12.63 17.06 -0.18
N ARG A 138 11.31 17.26 -0.03
CA ARG A 138 10.67 17.40 1.29
C ARG A 138 10.40 16.02 1.91
N ILE A 139 11.44 15.37 2.43
CA ILE A 139 11.35 14.10 3.14
C ILE A 139 11.19 14.40 4.63
N VAL A 140 10.22 13.73 5.27
CA VAL A 140 9.97 13.83 6.71
C VAL A 140 10.97 12.95 7.46
N GLY A 141 11.67 13.51 8.44
CA GLY A 141 12.72 12.81 9.19
C GLY A 141 12.28 12.23 10.54
N ARG A 142 11.05 12.51 10.99
CA ARG A 142 10.54 12.06 12.29
C ARG A 142 9.10 11.59 12.17
N LEU A 143 8.77 10.48 12.81
CA LEU A 143 7.39 9.94 12.84
C LEU A 143 6.37 11.00 13.30
N SER A 144 6.70 11.77 14.33
CA SER A 144 5.80 12.81 14.87
C SER A 144 5.49 13.95 13.90
N GLU A 145 6.26 14.12 12.84
CA GLU A 145 6.08 15.16 11.83
C GLU A 145 5.16 14.73 10.68
N ILE A 146 4.91 13.41 10.53
CA ILE A 146 4.12 12.84 9.43
C ILE A 146 2.71 13.44 9.37
N PRO A 147 1.93 13.51 10.48
CA PRO A 147 0.57 14.05 10.41
C PRO A 147 0.51 15.51 9.95
N ALA A 148 1.45 16.34 10.41
CA ALA A 148 1.51 17.74 10.00
C ALA A 148 1.93 17.89 8.53
N ALA A 149 2.88 17.08 8.06
CA ALA A 149 3.29 17.06 6.66
C ALA A 149 2.13 16.63 5.77
N LEU A 150 1.39 15.57 6.18
CA LEU A 150 0.23 15.07 5.46
C LEU A 150 -0.89 16.11 5.38
N ALA A 151 -1.20 16.79 6.48
CA ALA A 151 -2.21 17.84 6.50
C ALA A 151 -1.87 18.98 5.51
N ARG A 152 -0.60 19.36 5.41
CA ARG A 152 -0.14 20.34 4.41
C ARG A 152 -0.32 19.83 2.98
N GLU A 153 0.01 18.57 2.73
CA GLU A 153 -0.14 17.99 1.38
C GLU A 153 -1.62 17.81 0.99
N LEU A 154 -2.49 17.48 1.93
CA LEU A 154 -3.95 17.40 1.71
C LEU A 154 -4.58 18.76 1.40
N SER A 155 -4.05 19.85 1.96
CA SER A 155 -4.56 21.21 1.71
C SER A 155 -4.11 21.83 0.39
N ARG A 156 -3.17 21.21 -0.36
CA ARG A 156 -2.66 21.72 -1.63
C ARG A 156 -3.60 21.36 -2.76
N GLU A 157 -3.94 22.35 -3.58
CA GLU A 157 -4.64 22.08 -4.84
C GLU A 157 -3.74 21.29 -5.81
N ARG A 158 -4.33 20.25 -6.44
CA ARG A 158 -3.68 19.43 -7.44
C ARG A 158 -4.64 19.17 -8.59
N ALA A 159 -4.10 19.18 -9.80
CA ALA A 159 -4.84 18.68 -10.95
C ALA A 159 -4.94 17.15 -10.86
N PRO A 160 -6.13 16.57 -11.08
CA PRO A 160 -6.26 15.12 -11.14
C PRO A 160 -5.55 14.58 -12.38
N GLY A 161 -4.81 13.48 -12.22
CA GLY A 161 -4.25 12.73 -13.32
C GLY A 161 -5.29 11.80 -13.96
N THR A 162 -4.95 11.28 -15.15
CA THR A 162 -5.80 10.34 -15.90
C THR A 162 -5.22 8.94 -15.81
N LEU A 163 -6.05 7.94 -15.57
CA LEU A 163 -5.65 6.53 -15.58
C LEU A 163 -5.60 5.99 -17.02
N SER A 164 -4.69 5.06 -17.28
CA SER A 164 -4.74 4.25 -18.49
C SER A 164 -5.85 3.20 -18.41
N GLY A 165 -6.35 2.70 -19.56
CA GLY A 165 -7.41 1.70 -19.57
C GLY A 165 -7.04 0.39 -18.85
N ASP A 166 -5.76 -0.01 -18.86
CA ASP A 166 -5.31 -1.21 -18.12
C ASP A 166 -5.28 -0.95 -16.60
N LEU A 167 -4.91 0.26 -16.18
CA LEU A 167 -4.96 0.64 -14.78
C LEU A 167 -6.43 0.74 -14.29
N GLU A 168 -7.35 1.20 -15.12
CA GLU A 168 -8.80 1.20 -14.83
C GLU A 168 -9.34 -0.22 -14.63
N LYS A 169 -8.89 -1.19 -15.43
CA LYS A 169 -9.24 -2.61 -15.25
C LYS A 169 -8.74 -3.15 -13.90
N ALA A 170 -7.48 -2.84 -13.53
CA ALA A 170 -6.92 -3.21 -12.24
C ALA A 170 -7.71 -2.59 -11.07
N VAL A 171 -8.01 -1.30 -11.14
CA VAL A 171 -8.86 -0.60 -10.15
C VAL A 171 -10.24 -1.27 -10.04
N SER A 172 -10.87 -1.61 -11.17
CA SER A 172 -12.17 -2.30 -11.18
C SER A 172 -12.10 -3.69 -10.53
N CYS A 173 -11.04 -4.44 -10.78
CA CYS A 173 -10.78 -5.74 -10.15
C CYS A 173 -10.58 -5.56 -8.63
N GLY A 174 -9.72 -4.64 -8.22
CA GLY A 174 -9.47 -4.32 -6.81
C GLY A 174 -10.72 -3.91 -6.05
N ARG A 175 -11.61 -3.14 -6.69
CA ARG A 175 -12.92 -2.78 -6.10
C ARG A 175 -13.76 -4.01 -5.80
N ARG A 176 -13.78 -5.02 -6.68
CA ARG A 176 -14.50 -6.27 -6.44
C ARG A 176 -13.89 -7.07 -5.29
N ILE A 177 -12.55 -7.13 -5.22
CA ILE A 177 -11.83 -7.80 -4.14
C ILE A 177 -12.11 -7.11 -2.80
N SER A 178 -11.97 -5.79 -2.72
CA SER A 178 -12.24 -5.02 -1.50
C SER A 178 -13.67 -5.24 -1.01
N ALA A 179 -14.65 -5.15 -1.90
CA ALA A 179 -16.05 -5.40 -1.57
C ALA A 179 -16.33 -6.86 -1.12
N ALA A 180 -15.59 -7.84 -1.63
CA ALA A 180 -15.70 -9.22 -1.19
C ALA A 180 -15.07 -9.41 0.21
N LEU A 181 -13.93 -8.80 0.47
CA LEU A 181 -13.26 -8.83 1.78
C LEU A 181 -14.10 -8.13 2.87
N GLU A 182 -14.73 -7.00 2.56
CA GLU A 182 -15.62 -6.28 3.48
C GLU A 182 -16.87 -7.09 3.88
N ARG A 183 -17.34 -7.95 2.98
CA ARG A 183 -18.49 -8.83 3.25
C ARG A 183 -18.14 -10.07 4.07
N LEU A 184 -16.87 -10.36 4.32
CA LEU A 184 -16.48 -11.50 5.15
C LEU A 184 -16.94 -11.29 6.60
N PRO A 185 -17.57 -12.31 7.22
CA PRO A 185 -18.04 -12.20 8.59
C PRO A 185 -16.91 -11.89 9.59
N GLU A 186 -17.13 -10.96 10.51
CA GLU A 186 -16.14 -10.57 11.53
C GLU A 186 -15.71 -11.75 12.42
N HIS A 187 -16.61 -12.71 12.68
CA HIS A 187 -16.32 -13.89 13.51
C HIS A 187 -15.26 -14.83 12.92
N LEU A 188 -14.91 -14.67 11.63
CA LEU A 188 -13.84 -15.47 11.01
C LEU A 188 -12.47 -15.15 11.63
N GLY A 189 -12.26 -13.94 12.17
CA GLY A 189 -10.98 -13.53 12.73
C GLY A 189 -9.82 -13.82 11.77
N LYS A 190 -8.80 -14.58 12.23
CA LYS A 190 -7.66 -14.97 11.36
C LYS A 190 -8.03 -15.92 10.24
N LYS A 191 -9.14 -16.67 10.33
CA LYS A 191 -9.59 -17.58 9.27
C LYS A 191 -10.04 -16.87 8.00
N ARG A 192 -10.30 -15.55 8.06
CA ARG A 192 -10.58 -14.74 6.86
C ARG A 192 -9.45 -14.81 5.82
N TRP A 193 -8.24 -15.16 6.25
CA TRP A 193 -7.05 -15.31 5.43
C TRP A 193 -6.72 -16.78 5.13
N SER A 194 -7.69 -17.69 5.16
CA SER A 194 -7.50 -19.07 4.74
C SER A 194 -7.51 -19.21 3.22
N ASP A 195 -6.84 -20.26 2.71
CA ASP A 195 -6.77 -20.54 1.27
C ASP A 195 -8.14 -20.62 0.63
N GLU A 196 -9.10 -21.27 1.29
CA GLU A 196 -10.47 -21.44 0.81
C GLU A 196 -11.19 -20.09 0.63
N VAL A 197 -11.07 -19.20 1.64
CA VAL A 197 -11.71 -17.88 1.60
C VAL A 197 -11.06 -17.01 0.54
N ILE A 198 -9.75 -16.95 0.50
CA ILE A 198 -9.01 -16.09 -0.44
C ILE A 198 -9.14 -16.59 -1.88
N SER A 199 -9.07 -17.90 -2.12
CA SER A 199 -9.29 -18.46 -3.47
C SER A 199 -10.68 -18.11 -4.00
N ARG A 200 -11.71 -18.16 -3.15
CA ARG A 200 -13.06 -17.74 -3.53
C ARG A 200 -13.12 -16.24 -3.85
N VAL A 201 -12.58 -15.39 -2.99
CA VAL A 201 -12.55 -13.93 -3.20
C VAL A 201 -11.86 -13.58 -4.52
N ILE A 202 -10.70 -14.17 -4.78
CA ILE A 202 -9.94 -13.93 -6.02
C ILE A 202 -10.68 -14.51 -7.24
N GLY A 203 -11.26 -15.72 -7.12
CA GLY A 203 -12.04 -16.34 -8.20
C GLY A 203 -13.24 -15.48 -8.61
N GLU A 204 -14.02 -15.00 -7.64
CA GLU A 204 -15.17 -14.11 -7.89
C GLU A 204 -14.75 -12.77 -8.51
N ALA A 205 -13.60 -12.23 -8.13
CA ALA A 205 -13.16 -10.91 -8.57
C ALA A 205 -12.52 -10.91 -9.97
N ILE A 206 -11.72 -11.93 -10.28
CA ILE A 206 -11.00 -12.04 -11.57
C ILE A 206 -11.84 -12.72 -12.64
N GLY A 207 -12.82 -13.54 -12.23
CA GLY A 207 -13.61 -14.41 -13.10
C GLY A 207 -12.94 -15.78 -13.26
N GLU A 208 -13.75 -16.82 -13.44
CA GLU A 208 -13.29 -18.13 -13.93
C GLU A 208 -13.15 -18.01 -15.46
N GLU A 209 -11.92 -18.06 -15.99
CA GLU A 209 -11.67 -18.41 -17.38
C GLU A 209 -11.61 -19.93 -17.54
#